data_1e79cbf27404e6dd5654403abcdc822b
#
_entry.id   1e79cbf27404e6dd5654403abcdc822b
#
_cell.length_a   1.000
_cell.length_b   1.000
_cell.length_c   1.000
_cell.angle_alpha   90.00
_cell.angle_beta   90.00
_cell.angle_gamma   90.00
#
_symmetry.space_group_name_H-M   'P 1'
#
loop_
_entity.id
_entity.type
_entity.pdbx_description
1 polymer ?
#
loop_
_entity_poly.entity_id
_entity_poly.type
_entity_poly.pdbx_seq_one_letter_code
_entity_poly.pdbx_strand_id
1 'polypeptide(L)'
;MPFADLPAKATLKETTVADQFNNLSKIIHIMKKVLSLLVLLFPLMLNAVPTTKKVKLEGVWQQVQPATETTPEMKLPVWKVMQNDGTFCTFLIANKKAQCVITNEGTFRLTSDSTFVEHINGTIVNPGLIGKNNKITIVAAEKDRIQITYRLLPDGGEAKETWIRVKLEIPE
;
A
#
# COMPACT_ATOMS: atom_id res chain seq x y z
N MET A 1 76.45 -35.16 16.41
CA MET A 1 75.40 -34.18 16.58
C MET A 1 75.62 -33.11 15.53
N PRO A 2 74.73 -33.00 14.46
CA PRO A 2 74.85 -31.93 13.49
C PRO A 2 73.92 -30.82 13.85
N PHE A 3 74.37 -29.60 13.61
CA PHE A 3 73.67 -28.32 13.76
C PHE A 3 72.51 -28.23 12.80
N ALA A 4 71.38 -27.81 13.34
CA ALA A 4 70.16 -27.52 12.55
C ALA A 4 70.27 -26.15 11.86
N ASP A 5 69.97 -26.13 10.56
CA ASP A 5 69.91 -24.94 9.73
C ASP A 5 68.73 -24.02 10.20
N LEU A 6 69.01 -22.75 10.38
CA LEU A 6 68.05 -21.69 10.62
C LEU A 6 67.42 -21.24 9.25
N PRO A 7 66.14 -21.09 9.17
CA PRO A 7 65.49 -20.61 7.91
C PRO A 7 65.82 -19.15 7.67
N ALA A 8 65.98 -18.82 6.39
CA ALA A 8 66.35 -17.54 5.85
C ALA A 8 65.28 -16.43 6.24
N LYS A 9 65.84 -15.29 6.68
CA LYS A 9 65.09 -14.03 6.93
C LYS A 9 64.29 -13.62 5.68
N ALA A 10 62.96 -13.58 5.80
CA ALA A 10 62.11 -12.94 4.83
C ALA A 10 62.39 -11.44 4.81
N THR A 11 62.88 -10.94 3.69
CA THR A 11 63.15 -9.52 3.45
C THR A 11 61.82 -8.81 3.27
N LEU A 12 61.33 -8.08 4.29
CA LEU A 12 60.25 -7.15 4.15
C LEU A 12 60.68 -6.04 3.16
N LYS A 13 59.99 -5.95 2.01
CA LYS A 13 60.15 -4.82 1.09
C LYS A 13 59.67 -3.58 1.82
N GLU A 14 60.54 -2.66 2.16
CA GLU A 14 60.22 -1.33 2.60
C GLU A 14 59.51 -0.58 1.43
N THR A 15 58.22 -0.41 1.53
CA THR A 15 57.46 0.42 0.60
C THR A 15 57.78 1.89 0.88
N THR A 16 58.45 2.55 -0.07
CA THR A 16 58.84 3.95 0.10
C THR A 16 57.62 4.85 0.27
N VAL A 17 57.75 5.94 1.01
CA VAL A 17 56.69 6.93 1.23
C VAL A 17 56.13 7.41 -0.10
N ALA A 18 56.97 7.51 -1.13
CA ALA A 18 56.56 7.87 -2.50
C ALA A 18 55.54 6.86 -3.13
N ASP A 19 55.73 5.54 -2.86
CA ASP A 19 54.83 4.51 -3.38
C ASP A 19 53.45 4.58 -2.68
N GLN A 20 53.43 4.93 -1.40
CA GLN A 20 52.19 5.13 -0.65
C GLN A 20 51.41 6.35 -1.17
N PHE A 21 52.07 7.48 -1.48
CA PHE A 21 51.46 8.65 -2.06
C PHE A 21 50.88 8.39 -3.48
N ASN A 22 51.61 7.65 -4.30
CA ASN A 22 51.17 7.26 -5.63
C ASN A 22 49.93 6.35 -5.59
N ASN A 23 49.87 5.40 -4.65
CA ASN A 23 48.72 4.52 -4.45
C ASN A 23 47.51 5.32 -3.93
N LEU A 24 47.71 6.23 -2.97
CA LEU A 24 46.66 7.10 -2.45
C LEU A 24 46.05 7.98 -3.54
N SER A 25 46.90 8.57 -4.39
CA SER A 25 46.47 9.39 -5.53
C SER A 25 45.61 8.58 -6.52
N LYS A 26 45.97 7.34 -6.85
CA LYS A 26 45.21 6.44 -7.72
C LYS A 26 43.86 6.08 -7.08
N ILE A 27 43.82 5.78 -5.79
CA ILE A 27 42.56 5.48 -5.06
C ILE A 27 41.61 6.67 -5.10
N ILE A 28 42.10 7.89 -4.84
CA ILE A 28 41.32 9.12 -4.87
C ILE A 28 40.74 9.36 -6.29
N HIS A 29 41.55 9.08 -7.32
CA HIS A 29 41.10 9.25 -8.70
C HIS A 29 40.01 8.24 -9.10
N ILE A 30 40.14 7.00 -8.66
CA ILE A 30 39.12 5.94 -8.85
C ILE A 30 37.84 6.30 -8.07
N MET A 31 37.93 6.75 -6.81
CA MET A 31 36.78 7.17 -6.01
C MET A 31 36.03 8.35 -6.66
N LYS A 32 36.75 9.34 -7.22
CA LYS A 32 36.11 10.44 -7.95
C LYS A 32 35.34 9.98 -9.18
N LYS A 33 35.87 9.02 -9.95
CA LYS A 33 35.20 8.44 -11.12
C LYS A 33 33.97 7.63 -10.72
N VAL A 34 34.04 6.83 -9.66
CA VAL A 34 32.90 6.04 -9.15
C VAL A 34 31.82 6.96 -8.61
N LEU A 35 32.19 7.99 -7.85
CA LEU A 35 31.24 8.99 -7.33
C LEU A 35 30.55 9.76 -8.45
N SER A 36 31.29 10.15 -9.50
CA SER A 36 30.73 10.83 -10.67
C SER A 36 29.75 9.94 -11.45
N LEU A 37 30.05 8.64 -11.57
CA LEU A 37 29.16 7.64 -12.21
C LEU A 37 27.91 7.40 -11.37
N LEU A 38 28.03 7.38 -10.04
CA LEU A 38 26.90 7.22 -9.12
C LEU A 38 25.92 8.41 -9.20
N VAL A 39 26.46 9.65 -9.31
CA VAL A 39 25.66 10.87 -9.44
C VAL A 39 24.91 10.91 -10.79
N LEU A 40 25.49 10.35 -11.86
CA LEU A 40 24.84 10.27 -13.18
C LEU A 40 23.72 9.21 -13.26
N LEU A 41 23.79 8.15 -12.42
CA LEU A 41 22.77 7.09 -12.36
C LEU A 41 21.58 7.44 -11.44
N PHE A 42 21.75 8.42 -10.52
CA PHE A 42 20.72 8.82 -9.57
C PHE A 42 19.45 9.42 -10.21
N PRO A 43 19.50 10.23 -11.28
CA PRO A 43 18.28 10.77 -11.89
C PRO A 43 17.45 9.75 -12.66
N LEU A 44 17.99 8.55 -13.00
CA LEU A 44 17.25 7.51 -13.69
C LEU A 44 16.30 6.72 -12.78
N MET A 45 16.50 6.78 -11.46
CA MET A 45 15.63 6.12 -10.48
C MET A 45 14.46 6.99 -9.98
N LEU A 46 14.48 8.31 -10.28
CA LEU A 46 13.48 9.26 -9.79
C LEU A 46 12.23 9.39 -10.67
N ASN A 47 12.16 8.70 -11.81
CA ASN A 47 11.05 8.84 -12.75
C ASN A 47 9.98 7.75 -12.70
N ALA A 48 10.06 6.82 -11.75
CA ALA A 48 8.93 5.95 -11.44
C ALA A 48 8.02 6.63 -10.40
N VAL A 49 7.48 7.81 -10.74
CA VAL A 49 6.25 8.27 -10.08
C VAL A 49 5.19 7.25 -10.47
N PRO A 50 4.68 6.42 -9.54
CA PRO A 50 3.57 5.57 -9.86
C PRO A 50 2.45 6.51 -10.31
N THR A 51 2.04 6.43 -11.55
CA THR A 51 0.82 7.05 -12.04
C THR A 51 -0.30 6.44 -11.20
N THR A 52 -0.69 7.11 -10.14
CA THR A 52 -1.81 6.72 -9.29
C THR A 52 -3.04 6.84 -10.18
N LYS A 53 -3.42 5.70 -10.76
CA LYS A 53 -4.65 5.61 -11.54
C LYS A 53 -5.78 5.98 -10.60
N LYS A 54 -6.44 7.11 -10.87
CA LYS A 54 -7.56 7.59 -10.06
C LYS A 54 -8.55 6.45 -9.84
N VAL A 55 -8.80 6.13 -8.59
CA VAL A 55 -9.70 5.03 -8.23
C VAL A 55 -11.12 5.44 -8.58
N LYS A 56 -11.79 4.62 -9.39
CA LYS A 56 -13.21 4.78 -9.68
C LYS A 56 -14.00 4.09 -8.57
N LEU A 57 -14.63 4.85 -7.70
CA LEU A 57 -15.42 4.32 -6.57
C LEU A 57 -16.83 3.91 -6.98
N GLU A 58 -17.41 4.57 -7.99
CA GLU A 58 -18.77 4.31 -8.44
C GLU A 58 -18.93 2.87 -8.93
N GLY A 59 -20.04 2.25 -8.55
CA GLY A 59 -20.37 0.87 -8.89
C GLY A 59 -20.93 0.10 -7.72
N VAL A 60 -21.00 -1.21 -7.91
CA VAL A 60 -21.48 -2.16 -6.89
C VAL A 60 -20.28 -2.91 -6.33
N TRP A 61 -20.19 -2.96 -5.01
CA TRP A 61 -19.09 -3.58 -4.28
C TRP A 61 -19.61 -4.61 -3.29
N GLN A 62 -18.91 -5.72 -3.15
CA GLN A 62 -19.17 -6.73 -2.12
C GLN A 62 -17.99 -6.78 -1.16
N GLN A 63 -18.28 -6.74 0.13
CA GLN A 63 -17.24 -6.92 1.15
C GLN A 63 -16.75 -8.36 1.16
N VAL A 64 -15.43 -8.51 1.35
CA VAL A 64 -14.81 -9.82 1.50
C VAL A 64 -13.92 -9.85 2.73
N GLN A 65 -13.86 -11.00 3.36
CA GLN A 65 -12.82 -11.32 4.31
C GLN A 65 -11.65 -11.90 3.53
N PRO A 66 -10.48 -11.25 3.52
CA PRO A 66 -9.32 -11.77 2.80
C PRO A 66 -8.89 -13.15 3.30
N ALA A 67 -8.28 -13.91 2.41
CA ALA A 67 -7.65 -15.18 2.80
C ALA A 67 -6.57 -14.95 3.86
N THR A 68 -6.42 -15.91 4.76
CA THR A 68 -5.32 -16.02 5.70
C THR A 68 -4.53 -17.29 5.39
N GLU A 69 -3.49 -17.59 6.16
CA GLU A 69 -2.74 -18.85 6.01
C GLU A 69 -3.62 -20.09 6.22
N THR A 70 -4.71 -19.96 6.99
CA THR A 70 -5.56 -21.08 7.39
C THR A 70 -6.98 -21.03 6.83
N THR A 71 -7.41 -19.91 6.28
CA THR A 71 -8.78 -19.73 5.78
C THR A 71 -8.77 -19.13 4.36
N PRO A 72 -9.59 -19.69 3.44
CA PRO A 72 -9.77 -19.10 2.11
C PRO A 72 -10.50 -17.76 2.19
N GLU A 73 -10.39 -16.96 1.13
CA GLU A 73 -11.19 -15.74 0.99
C GLU A 73 -12.68 -16.05 1.03
N MET A 74 -13.42 -15.27 1.79
CA MET A 74 -14.86 -15.44 1.95
C MET A 74 -15.62 -14.15 1.58
N LYS A 75 -16.61 -14.27 0.70
CA LYS A 75 -17.54 -13.19 0.38
C LYS A 75 -18.54 -13.00 1.51
N LEU A 76 -18.64 -11.77 2.00
CA LEU A 76 -19.60 -11.42 3.04
C LEU A 76 -20.94 -11.00 2.41
N PRO A 77 -22.06 -11.15 3.11
CA PRO A 77 -23.36 -10.72 2.62
C PRO A 77 -23.57 -9.20 2.73
N VAL A 78 -22.50 -8.43 2.74
CA VAL A 78 -22.47 -6.96 2.85
C VAL A 78 -22.11 -6.37 1.50
N TRP A 79 -22.97 -5.52 1.00
CA TRP A 79 -22.85 -4.88 -0.29
C TRP A 79 -22.90 -3.36 -0.16
N LYS A 80 -22.21 -2.66 -1.04
CA LYS A 80 -22.22 -1.19 -1.13
C LYS A 80 -22.43 -0.78 -2.57
N VAL A 81 -23.41 0.09 -2.80
CA VAL A 81 -23.62 0.76 -4.07
C VAL A 81 -23.16 2.20 -3.93
N MET A 82 -22.27 2.61 -4.81
CA MET A 82 -21.77 3.99 -4.91
C MET A 82 -22.18 4.53 -6.27
N GLN A 83 -23.00 5.58 -6.28
CA GLN A 83 -23.64 6.10 -7.48
C GLN A 83 -22.87 7.29 -8.07
N ASN A 84 -23.09 7.56 -9.35
CA ASN A 84 -22.41 8.65 -10.06
C ASN A 84 -22.83 10.06 -9.55
N ASP A 85 -23.97 10.15 -8.87
CA ASP A 85 -24.46 11.38 -8.27
C ASP A 85 -23.83 11.69 -6.90
N GLY A 86 -22.90 10.83 -6.45
CA GLY A 86 -22.24 10.97 -5.16
C GLY A 86 -23.03 10.41 -3.98
N THR A 87 -24.12 9.69 -4.22
CA THR A 87 -24.84 8.98 -3.16
C THR A 87 -24.31 7.56 -2.97
N PHE A 88 -24.48 7.00 -1.77
CA PHE A 88 -24.16 5.60 -1.52
C PHE A 88 -25.19 4.96 -0.59
N CYS A 89 -25.32 3.66 -0.70
CA CYS A 89 -25.95 2.83 0.34
C CYS A 89 -25.13 1.54 0.57
N THR A 90 -25.07 1.13 1.82
CA THR A 90 -24.53 -0.17 2.23
C THR A 90 -25.68 -0.99 2.76
N PHE A 91 -25.74 -2.25 2.38
CA PHE A 91 -26.82 -3.13 2.79
C PHE A 91 -26.35 -4.55 3.07
N LEU A 92 -27.07 -5.22 3.92
CA LEU A 92 -26.88 -6.61 4.29
C LEU A 92 -27.96 -7.47 3.64
N ILE A 93 -27.55 -8.53 2.94
CA ILE A 93 -28.47 -9.54 2.41
C ILE A 93 -28.59 -10.67 3.43
N ALA A 94 -29.79 -10.82 4.00
CA ALA A 94 -30.06 -11.86 4.98
C ALA A 94 -30.59 -13.13 4.29
N ASN A 95 -29.87 -14.23 4.37
CA ASN A 95 -30.19 -15.49 3.68
C ASN A 95 -31.49 -16.16 4.12
N LYS A 96 -31.93 -15.94 5.39
CA LYS A 96 -33.07 -16.71 5.95
C LYS A 96 -34.47 -16.17 5.61
N LYS A 97 -34.59 -14.94 5.12
CA LYS A 97 -35.91 -14.30 4.87
C LYS A 97 -35.97 -13.53 3.55
N ALA A 98 -35.02 -13.71 2.64
CA ALA A 98 -34.89 -12.92 1.41
C ALA A 98 -35.02 -11.40 1.68
N GLN A 99 -34.50 -10.94 2.80
CA GLN A 99 -34.56 -9.53 3.22
C GLN A 99 -33.23 -8.85 2.92
N CYS A 100 -33.33 -7.65 2.42
CA CYS A 100 -32.21 -6.73 2.28
C CYS A 100 -32.41 -5.60 3.27
N VAL A 101 -31.40 -5.33 4.11
CA VAL A 101 -31.47 -4.30 5.14
C VAL A 101 -30.43 -3.24 4.83
N ILE A 102 -30.84 -2.01 4.60
CA ILE A 102 -29.90 -0.87 4.45
C ILE A 102 -29.27 -0.63 5.81
N THR A 103 -27.96 -0.75 5.88
CA THR A 103 -27.18 -0.52 7.10
C THR A 103 -26.67 0.89 7.22
N ASN A 104 -26.25 1.50 6.11
CA ASN A 104 -25.82 2.89 6.02
C ASN A 104 -26.23 3.49 4.68
N GLU A 105 -26.56 4.77 4.68
CA GLU A 105 -26.77 5.55 3.48
C GLU A 105 -26.25 6.98 3.64
N GLY A 106 -25.97 7.64 2.52
CA GLY A 106 -25.49 9.01 2.55
C GLY A 106 -24.87 9.46 1.25
N THR A 107 -23.93 10.39 1.35
CA THR A 107 -23.21 10.91 0.21
C THR A 107 -21.71 10.65 0.37
N PHE A 108 -20.98 10.53 -0.74
CA PHE A 108 -19.53 10.41 -0.73
C PHE A 108 -18.87 11.38 -1.69
N ARG A 109 -17.62 11.73 -1.40
CA ARG A 109 -16.78 12.52 -2.30
C ARG A 109 -15.31 12.15 -2.15
N LEU A 110 -14.61 12.03 -3.26
CA LEU A 110 -13.16 11.92 -3.26
C LEU A 110 -12.55 13.25 -2.81
N THR A 111 -11.63 13.19 -1.86
CA THR A 111 -10.86 14.35 -1.36
C THR A 111 -9.41 14.33 -1.83
N SER A 112 -8.91 13.15 -2.24
CA SER A 112 -7.61 12.94 -2.90
C SER A 112 -7.65 11.64 -3.70
N ASP A 113 -6.54 11.27 -4.35
CA ASP A 113 -6.43 10.00 -5.08
C ASP A 113 -6.53 8.76 -4.18
N SER A 114 -6.30 8.92 -2.88
CA SER A 114 -6.32 7.84 -1.89
C SER A 114 -7.26 8.07 -0.72
N THR A 115 -8.11 9.10 -0.77
CA THR A 115 -9.00 9.42 0.36
C THR A 115 -10.36 9.87 -0.16
N PHE A 116 -11.40 9.36 0.46
CA PHE A 116 -12.76 9.86 0.28
C PHE A 116 -13.46 10.04 1.63
N VAL A 117 -14.52 10.82 1.63
CA VAL A 117 -15.33 11.10 2.81
C VAL A 117 -16.75 10.65 2.52
N GLU A 118 -17.31 9.85 3.42
CA GLU A 118 -18.73 9.52 3.48
C GLU A 118 -19.42 10.41 4.51
N HIS A 119 -20.46 11.12 4.09
CA HIS A 119 -21.39 11.80 4.99
C HIS A 119 -22.60 10.90 5.24
N ILE A 120 -22.83 10.52 6.50
CA ILE A 120 -23.85 9.54 6.86
C ILE A 120 -25.20 10.26 7.07
N ASN A 121 -26.16 9.99 6.20
CA ASN A 121 -27.52 10.53 6.30
C ASN A 121 -28.42 9.61 7.14
N GLY A 122 -28.21 8.29 7.02
CA GLY A 122 -28.97 7.29 7.73
C GLY A 122 -28.13 6.07 8.07
N THR A 123 -28.34 5.47 9.22
CA THR A 123 -27.70 4.23 9.65
C THR A 123 -28.52 3.53 10.72
N ILE A 124 -28.55 2.18 10.65
CA ILE A 124 -29.09 1.35 11.73
C ILE A 124 -27.99 0.78 12.63
N VAL A 125 -26.72 0.86 12.20
CA VAL A 125 -25.59 0.28 12.94
C VAL A 125 -25.23 1.15 14.15
N ASN A 126 -25.15 2.44 13.96
CA ASN A 126 -24.84 3.40 15.03
C ASN A 126 -25.52 4.75 14.75
N PRO A 127 -26.68 5.03 15.35
CA PRO A 127 -27.42 6.28 15.16
C PRO A 127 -26.59 7.54 15.47
N GLY A 128 -25.57 7.43 16.31
CA GLY A 128 -24.65 8.53 16.63
C GLY A 128 -23.78 8.99 15.44
N LEU A 129 -23.78 8.25 14.33
CA LEU A 129 -23.08 8.62 13.10
C LEU A 129 -23.90 9.50 12.16
N ILE A 130 -25.22 9.62 12.36
CA ILE A 130 -26.08 10.45 11.51
C ILE A 130 -25.61 11.90 11.56
N GLY A 131 -25.40 12.49 10.39
CA GLY A 131 -24.84 13.83 10.21
C GLY A 131 -23.32 13.92 10.38
N LYS A 132 -22.62 12.81 10.58
CA LYS A 132 -21.15 12.77 10.72
C LYS A 132 -20.46 12.43 9.40
N ASN A 133 -19.23 12.89 9.31
CA ASN A 133 -18.33 12.57 8.22
C ASN A 133 -17.40 11.43 8.65
N ASN A 134 -17.34 10.37 7.85
CA ASN A 134 -16.38 9.30 7.99
C ASN A 134 -15.28 9.47 6.93
N LYS A 135 -14.06 9.74 7.36
CA LYS A 135 -12.90 9.85 6.46
C LYS A 135 -12.31 8.46 6.23
N ILE A 136 -12.24 8.05 4.97
CA ILE A 136 -11.80 6.73 4.55
C ILE A 136 -10.54 6.85 3.71
N THR A 137 -9.53 6.08 4.05
CA THR A 137 -8.27 6.00 3.31
C THR A 137 -8.23 4.72 2.49
N ILE A 138 -7.92 4.82 1.21
CA ILE A 138 -7.68 3.70 0.32
C ILE A 138 -6.21 3.32 0.46
N VAL A 139 -5.94 2.17 1.08
CA VAL A 139 -4.57 1.69 1.33
C VAL A 139 -4.04 0.81 0.22
N ALA A 140 -4.92 0.19 -0.56
CA ALA A 140 -4.59 -0.51 -1.79
C ALA A 140 -5.76 -0.45 -2.78
N ALA A 141 -5.45 -0.32 -4.07
CA ALA A 141 -6.45 -0.29 -5.13
C ALA A 141 -5.96 -1.04 -6.36
N GLU A 142 -6.76 -1.98 -6.80
CA GLU A 142 -6.68 -2.69 -8.08
C GLU A 142 -7.93 -2.37 -8.91
N LYS A 143 -7.98 -2.84 -10.15
CA LYS A 143 -9.11 -2.56 -11.06
C LYS A 143 -10.48 -2.87 -10.43
N ASP A 144 -10.59 -4.02 -9.79
CA ASP A 144 -11.85 -4.56 -9.25
C ASP A 144 -11.75 -4.90 -7.75
N ARG A 145 -10.75 -4.35 -7.05
CA ARG A 145 -10.53 -4.58 -5.62
C ARG A 145 -9.97 -3.34 -4.94
N ILE A 146 -10.52 -2.99 -3.78
CA ILE A 146 -9.97 -1.94 -2.93
C ILE A 146 -9.84 -2.45 -1.49
N GLN A 147 -8.80 -1.96 -0.81
CA GLN A 147 -8.67 -2.07 0.64
C GLN A 147 -8.75 -0.68 1.23
N ILE A 148 -9.55 -0.53 2.26
CA ILE A 148 -9.78 0.74 2.93
C ILE A 148 -9.54 0.63 4.42
N THR A 149 -9.14 1.76 5.02
CA THR A 149 -9.10 1.92 6.47
C THR A 149 -9.84 3.19 6.87
N TYR A 150 -10.44 3.16 8.05
CA TYR A 150 -11.12 4.31 8.66
C TYR A 150 -11.13 4.17 10.18
N ARG A 151 -11.43 5.27 10.87
CA ARG A 151 -11.61 5.27 12.32
C ARG A 151 -13.05 4.98 12.69
N LEU A 152 -13.22 4.04 13.60
CA LEU A 152 -14.52 3.79 14.22
C LEU A 152 -14.86 4.93 15.17
N LEU A 153 -16.04 5.51 15.01
CA LEU A 153 -16.55 6.54 15.91
C LEU A 153 -17.53 5.90 16.92
N PRO A 154 -17.52 6.32 18.19
CA PRO A 154 -16.73 7.39 18.80
C PRO A 154 -15.35 6.93 19.30
N ASP A 155 -15.08 5.63 19.41
CA ASP A 155 -14.01 5.05 20.22
C ASP A 155 -12.61 5.13 19.59
N GLY A 156 -12.53 5.54 18.33
CA GLY A 156 -11.26 5.83 17.64
C GLY A 156 -10.45 4.60 17.24
N GLY A 157 -10.97 3.39 17.33
CA GLY A 157 -10.36 2.17 16.79
C GLY A 157 -10.23 2.24 15.27
N GLU A 158 -9.22 1.58 14.71
CA GLU A 158 -9.04 1.45 13.28
C GLU A 158 -9.81 0.24 12.75
N ALA A 159 -10.62 0.45 11.72
CA ALA A 159 -11.25 -0.61 10.95
C ALA A 159 -10.55 -0.76 9.60
N LYS A 160 -10.46 -1.99 9.12
CA LYS A 160 -9.92 -2.33 7.80
C LYS A 160 -10.91 -3.22 7.06
N GLU A 161 -11.21 -2.85 5.83
CA GLU A 161 -12.14 -3.59 4.98
C GLU A 161 -11.56 -3.83 3.61
N THR A 162 -11.95 -4.94 3.00
CA THR A 162 -11.64 -5.26 1.61
C THR A 162 -12.93 -5.41 0.83
N TRP A 163 -12.99 -4.76 -0.33
CA TRP A 163 -14.14 -4.76 -1.20
C TRP A 163 -13.75 -5.20 -2.60
N ILE A 164 -14.57 -6.05 -3.21
CA ILE A 164 -14.44 -6.46 -4.61
C ILE A 164 -15.59 -5.87 -5.42
N ARG A 165 -15.29 -5.43 -6.63
CA ARG A 165 -16.30 -4.91 -7.56
C ARG A 165 -17.15 -6.05 -8.08
N VAL A 166 -18.46 -5.87 -8.01
CA VAL A 166 -19.42 -6.80 -8.60
C VAL A 166 -19.62 -6.43 -10.06
N LYS A 167 -19.44 -7.39 -10.96
CA LYS A 167 -19.82 -7.23 -12.36
C LYS A 167 -21.31 -7.53 -12.48
N LEU A 168 -22.02 -6.58 -13.02
CA LEU A 168 -23.43 -6.76 -13.37
C LEU A 168 -23.48 -7.18 -14.84
N GLU A 169 -23.83 -8.42 -15.10
CA GLU A 169 -23.96 -8.99 -16.44
C GLU A 169 -25.42 -9.30 -16.72
N ILE A 170 -25.88 -9.03 -17.93
CA ILE A 170 -27.20 -9.49 -18.39
C ILE A 170 -26.98 -10.92 -18.86
N PRO A 171 -27.71 -11.92 -18.30
CA PRO A 171 -27.62 -13.30 -18.79
C PRO A 171 -28.06 -13.36 -20.25
N GLU A 172 -27.33 -14.08 -21.08
CA GLU A 172 -27.71 -14.41 -22.45
C GLU A 172 -28.89 -15.38 -22.49
#